data_4e23dd7c3b21cf134f9f4b2aac1ca867
#
_entry.id   4e23dd7c3b21cf134f9f4b2aac1ca867
#
_cell.length_a   1.000
_cell.length_b   1.000
_cell.length_c   1.000
_cell.angle_alpha   90.00
_cell.angle_beta   90.00
_cell.angle_gamma   90.00
#
_symmetry.space_group_name_H-M   'P 1'
#
loop_
_entity.id
_entity.type
_entity.pdbx_description
1 polymer ?
#
loop_
_entity_poly.entity_id
_entity_poly.type
_entity_poly.pdbx_seq_one_letter_code
_entity_poly.pdbx_strand_id
1 'polypeptide(L)'
;MINKAIEFATKAHEGQLRKGTKRPYIVHPVEVGDIVSTMTNDEEIISAAVLHDTIEDCEGVTREILAQEFSERVASIVAQESEDKSRTWMERKRATIEHIRTAPREVQMVGLADKLSNMRDINRDYPVCGEELWNRFRMKDKEIIGWYYKGIMEALSESFQGVDAYEEYCRLVEKNFGK
;
A
#
# COMPACT_ATOMS: atom_id res chain seq x y z
N MET A 1 -18.44 -0.84 9.89
CA MET A 1 -17.61 -1.73 9.06
C MET A 1 -16.12 -1.55 9.39
N ILE A 2 -15.61 -0.35 9.48
CA ILE A 2 -14.16 -0.02 9.68
C ILE A 2 -13.57 -0.69 10.94
N ASN A 3 -14.22 -0.59 12.09
CA ASN A 3 -13.71 -1.22 13.32
C ASN A 3 -13.56 -2.74 13.17
N LYS A 4 -14.53 -3.41 12.51
CA LYS A 4 -14.45 -4.85 12.20
C LYS A 4 -13.25 -5.15 11.29
N ALA A 5 -12.95 -4.29 10.33
CA ALA A 5 -11.78 -4.46 9.45
C ALA A 5 -10.46 -4.32 10.22
N ILE A 6 -10.37 -3.35 11.15
CA ILE A 6 -9.20 -3.18 12.02
C ILE A 6 -9.00 -4.40 12.93
N GLU A 7 -10.07 -4.91 13.57
CA GLU A 7 -9.98 -6.11 14.41
C GLU A 7 -9.55 -7.34 13.60
N PHE A 8 -10.13 -7.53 12.41
CA PHE A 8 -9.80 -8.64 11.52
C PHE A 8 -8.32 -8.54 11.05
N ALA A 9 -7.89 -7.38 10.56
CA ALA A 9 -6.50 -7.17 10.12
C ALA A 9 -5.51 -7.33 11.28
N THR A 10 -5.84 -6.85 12.49
CA THR A 10 -5.00 -6.99 13.67
C THR A 10 -4.76 -8.45 14.00
N LYS A 11 -5.81 -9.27 13.94
CA LYS A 11 -5.70 -10.72 14.17
C LYS A 11 -4.97 -11.43 13.05
N ALA A 12 -5.24 -11.06 11.79
CA ALA A 12 -4.61 -11.68 10.63
C ALA A 12 -3.09 -11.43 10.59
N HIS A 13 -2.65 -10.21 10.96
CA HIS A 13 -1.23 -9.82 11.02
C HIS A 13 -0.57 -10.04 12.39
N GLU A 14 -1.19 -10.84 13.28
CA GLU A 14 -0.64 -11.09 14.61
C GLU A 14 0.78 -11.66 14.53
N GLY A 15 1.70 -11.06 15.29
CA GLY A 15 3.13 -11.45 15.30
C GLY A 15 3.96 -10.92 14.14
N GLN A 16 3.37 -10.34 13.13
CA GLN A 16 4.12 -9.72 12.03
C GLN A 16 4.66 -8.34 12.43
N LEU A 17 5.85 -8.01 11.94
CA LEU A 17 6.52 -6.72 12.18
C LEU A 17 6.82 -6.00 10.87
N ARG A 18 6.82 -4.67 10.90
CA ARG A 18 7.33 -3.84 9.78
C ARG A 18 8.81 -4.13 9.55
N LYS A 19 9.18 -4.34 8.29
CA LYS A 19 10.55 -4.75 7.88
C LYS A 19 11.61 -3.84 8.49
N GLY A 20 12.60 -4.47 9.14
CA GLY A 20 13.72 -3.77 9.75
C GLY A 20 13.37 -2.94 11.00
N THR A 21 12.19 -3.14 11.59
CA THR A 21 11.75 -2.46 12.79
C THR A 21 11.16 -3.44 13.81
N LYS A 22 10.87 -2.95 15.03
CA LYS A 22 10.10 -3.70 16.04
C LYS A 22 8.63 -3.29 16.09
N ARG A 23 8.17 -2.48 15.12
CA ARG A 23 6.78 -1.99 15.08
C ARG A 23 5.85 -3.11 14.60
N PRO A 24 4.71 -3.36 15.26
CA PRO A 24 3.69 -4.28 14.76
C PRO A 24 3.26 -3.92 13.33
N TYR A 25 3.05 -4.92 12.48
CA TYR A 25 2.68 -4.68 11.08
C TYR A 25 1.38 -3.91 10.92
N ILE A 26 0.42 -4.13 11.81
CA ILE A 26 -0.92 -3.51 11.77
C ILE A 26 -0.89 -1.97 11.72
N VAL A 27 0.17 -1.32 12.19
CA VAL A 27 0.28 0.14 12.12
C VAL A 27 0.22 0.67 10.68
N HIS A 28 0.70 -0.11 9.72
CA HIS A 28 0.65 0.23 8.30
C HIS A 28 -0.77 0.11 7.70
N PRO A 29 -1.47 -1.02 7.79
CA PRO A 29 -2.86 -1.11 7.34
C PRO A 29 -3.79 -0.06 7.95
N VAL A 30 -3.64 0.25 9.24
CA VAL A 30 -4.43 1.31 9.88
C VAL A 30 -4.10 2.68 9.29
N GLU A 31 -2.82 3.02 9.09
CA GLU A 31 -2.42 4.27 8.44
C GLU A 31 -2.95 4.35 7.00
N VAL A 32 -2.95 3.26 6.25
CA VAL A 32 -3.53 3.22 4.89
C VAL A 32 -5.02 3.53 4.92
N GLY A 33 -5.76 2.96 5.87
CA GLY A 33 -7.17 3.29 6.12
C GLY A 33 -7.38 4.77 6.48
N ASP A 34 -6.54 5.32 7.36
CA ASP A 34 -6.59 6.74 7.75
C ASP A 34 -6.33 7.67 6.54
N ILE A 35 -5.35 7.34 5.69
CA ILE A 35 -5.08 8.12 4.46
C ILE A 35 -6.29 8.07 3.52
N VAL A 36 -6.87 6.87 3.28
CA VAL A 36 -8.06 6.74 2.43
C VAL A 36 -9.25 7.55 2.99
N SER A 37 -9.41 7.60 4.32
CA SER A 37 -10.48 8.38 4.97
C SER A 37 -10.38 9.90 4.71
N THR A 38 -9.21 10.40 4.31
CA THR A 38 -9.06 11.80 3.87
C THR A 38 -9.59 12.05 2.47
N MET A 39 -9.78 11.01 1.67
CA MET A 39 -10.23 11.08 0.26
C MET A 39 -11.70 10.67 0.08
N THR A 40 -12.26 9.90 1.00
CA THR A 40 -13.65 9.40 0.92
C THR A 40 -14.21 9.09 2.30
N ASN A 41 -15.56 9.13 2.41
CA ASN A 41 -16.29 8.64 3.59
C ASN A 41 -16.92 7.26 3.37
N ASP A 42 -16.62 6.59 2.26
CA ASP A 42 -17.13 5.25 1.94
C ASP A 42 -16.47 4.19 2.83
N GLU A 43 -17.23 3.63 3.77
CA GLU A 43 -16.72 2.65 4.73
C GLU A 43 -16.19 1.37 4.08
N GLU A 44 -16.69 0.98 2.90
CA GLU A 44 -16.19 -0.20 2.20
C GLU A 44 -14.79 0.04 1.64
N ILE A 45 -14.53 1.22 1.06
CA ILE A 45 -13.21 1.59 0.53
C ILE A 45 -12.20 1.72 1.68
N ILE A 46 -12.59 2.38 2.78
CA ILE A 46 -11.73 2.52 3.97
C ILE A 46 -11.43 1.14 4.59
N SER A 47 -12.45 0.26 4.68
CA SER A 47 -12.25 -1.10 5.18
C SER A 47 -11.34 -1.93 4.27
N ALA A 48 -11.51 -1.82 2.95
CA ALA A 48 -10.61 -2.47 1.98
C ALA A 48 -9.17 -1.98 2.12
N ALA A 49 -8.96 -0.69 2.39
CA ALA A 49 -7.65 -0.12 2.67
C ALA A 49 -6.99 -0.74 3.92
N VAL A 50 -7.74 -0.91 5.00
CA VAL A 50 -7.26 -1.60 6.22
C VAL A 50 -6.95 -3.08 5.95
N LEU A 51 -7.63 -3.71 5.00
CA LEU A 51 -7.49 -5.14 4.68
C LEU A 51 -6.54 -5.44 3.52
N HIS A 52 -5.96 -4.41 2.86
CA HIS A 52 -5.31 -4.51 1.54
C HIS A 52 -4.24 -5.60 1.43
N ASP A 53 -3.45 -5.84 2.47
CA ASP A 53 -2.37 -6.82 2.49
C ASP A 53 -2.79 -8.22 2.99
N THR A 54 -4.04 -8.38 3.49
CA THR A 54 -4.43 -9.62 4.19
C THR A 54 -4.48 -10.84 3.28
N ILE A 55 -4.93 -10.71 2.03
CA ILE A 55 -4.93 -11.83 1.07
C ILE A 55 -3.51 -12.22 0.70
N GLU A 56 -2.61 -11.24 0.54
CA GLU A 56 -1.24 -11.49 0.10
C GLU A 56 -0.36 -12.05 1.21
N ASP A 57 -0.49 -11.54 2.44
CA ASP A 57 0.49 -11.73 3.51
C ASP A 57 -0.02 -12.50 4.73
N CYS A 58 -1.31 -12.92 4.75
CA CYS A 58 -1.88 -13.66 5.87
C CYS A 58 -2.37 -15.04 5.43
N GLU A 59 -1.82 -16.08 6.05
CA GLU A 59 -2.25 -17.46 5.77
C GLU A 59 -3.73 -17.65 6.11
N GLY A 60 -4.47 -18.31 5.22
CA GLY A 60 -5.88 -18.63 5.42
C GLY A 60 -6.85 -17.47 5.12
N VAL A 61 -6.38 -16.26 4.77
CA VAL A 61 -7.25 -15.18 4.31
C VAL A 61 -7.38 -15.26 2.80
N THR A 62 -8.62 -15.41 2.33
CA THR A 62 -8.94 -15.49 0.91
C THR A 62 -9.97 -14.44 0.51
N ARG A 63 -10.12 -14.20 -0.80
CA ARG A 63 -11.14 -13.31 -1.34
C ARG A 63 -12.55 -13.71 -0.87
N GLU A 64 -12.84 -15.03 -0.85
CA GLU A 64 -14.14 -15.57 -0.44
C GLU A 64 -14.43 -15.29 1.04
N ILE A 65 -13.43 -15.40 1.90
CA ILE A 65 -13.57 -15.07 3.33
C ILE A 65 -13.88 -13.58 3.48
N LEU A 66 -13.16 -12.70 2.78
CA LEU A 66 -13.42 -11.25 2.84
C LEU A 66 -14.81 -10.90 2.30
N ALA A 67 -15.28 -11.58 1.24
CA ALA A 67 -16.63 -11.39 0.71
C ALA A 67 -17.70 -11.78 1.71
N GLN A 68 -17.51 -12.86 2.44
CA GLN A 68 -18.44 -13.34 3.48
C GLN A 68 -18.42 -12.44 4.73
N GLU A 69 -17.23 -12.04 5.16
CA GLU A 69 -17.06 -11.24 6.38
C GLU A 69 -17.45 -9.77 6.19
N PHE A 70 -17.26 -9.22 5.00
CA PHE A 70 -17.47 -7.79 4.70
C PHE A 70 -18.44 -7.59 3.54
N SER A 71 -17.94 -7.66 2.29
CA SER A 71 -18.76 -7.60 1.07
C SER A 71 -17.95 -8.04 -0.15
N GLU A 72 -18.65 -8.36 -1.24
CA GLU A 72 -18.01 -8.62 -2.55
C GLU A 72 -17.17 -7.43 -3.04
N ARG A 73 -17.62 -6.21 -2.78
CA ARG A 73 -16.88 -5.01 -3.18
C ARG A 73 -15.57 -4.86 -2.40
N VAL A 74 -15.60 -5.01 -1.08
CA VAL A 74 -14.38 -5.01 -0.25
C VAL A 74 -13.41 -6.09 -0.72
N ALA A 75 -13.87 -7.33 -0.89
CA ALA A 75 -13.05 -8.44 -1.35
C ALA A 75 -12.46 -8.21 -2.75
N SER A 76 -13.23 -7.59 -3.65
CA SER A 76 -12.76 -7.25 -5.00
C SER A 76 -11.67 -6.18 -4.99
N ILE A 77 -11.80 -5.14 -4.16
CA ILE A 77 -10.78 -4.09 -4.02
C ILE A 77 -9.48 -4.71 -3.47
N VAL A 78 -9.56 -5.46 -2.38
CA VAL A 78 -8.38 -6.09 -1.73
C VAL A 78 -7.68 -7.06 -2.69
N ALA A 79 -8.43 -7.87 -3.44
CA ALA A 79 -7.84 -8.82 -4.39
C ALA A 79 -7.03 -8.15 -5.50
N GLN A 80 -7.36 -6.90 -5.87
CA GLN A 80 -6.63 -6.13 -6.88
C GLN A 80 -5.33 -5.52 -6.37
N GLU A 81 -5.10 -5.46 -5.06
CA GLU A 81 -3.84 -5.01 -4.46
C GLU A 81 -2.79 -6.15 -4.38
N SER A 82 -3.20 -7.41 -4.54
CA SER A 82 -2.32 -8.58 -4.42
C SER A 82 -1.44 -8.77 -5.65
N GLU A 83 -0.15 -9.06 -5.45
CA GLU A 83 0.82 -9.34 -6.50
C GLU A 83 1.00 -10.85 -6.75
N ASP A 84 1.28 -11.23 -8.00
CA ASP A 84 1.65 -12.61 -8.37
C ASP A 84 3.08 -12.93 -7.91
N LYS A 85 3.21 -13.58 -6.76
CA LYS A 85 4.50 -13.92 -6.14
C LYS A 85 5.35 -14.92 -6.94
N SER A 86 4.80 -15.55 -7.99
CA SER A 86 5.56 -16.44 -8.90
C SER A 86 6.48 -15.67 -9.86
N ARG A 87 6.23 -14.37 -10.05
CA ARG A 87 6.99 -13.50 -10.94
C ARG A 87 8.19 -12.86 -10.25
N THR A 88 9.14 -12.39 -11.05
CA THR A 88 10.27 -11.58 -10.55
C THR A 88 9.78 -10.25 -9.94
N TRP A 89 10.61 -9.64 -9.12
CA TRP A 89 10.30 -8.34 -8.51
C TRP A 89 9.98 -7.27 -9.59
N MET A 90 10.79 -7.20 -10.64
CA MET A 90 10.59 -6.23 -11.73
C MET A 90 9.28 -6.45 -12.47
N GLU A 91 8.94 -7.71 -12.80
CA GLU A 91 7.68 -8.04 -13.47
C GLU A 91 6.47 -7.67 -12.61
N ARG A 92 6.52 -7.96 -11.30
CA ARG A 92 5.44 -7.59 -10.37
C ARG A 92 5.26 -6.07 -10.32
N LYS A 93 6.34 -5.31 -10.15
CA LYS A 93 6.26 -3.85 -10.05
C LYS A 93 5.79 -3.18 -11.35
N ARG A 94 6.19 -3.69 -12.52
CA ARG A 94 5.63 -3.25 -13.80
C ARG A 94 4.13 -3.52 -13.87
N ALA A 95 3.71 -4.73 -13.53
CA ALA A 95 2.29 -5.11 -13.53
C ALA A 95 1.47 -4.21 -12.58
N THR A 96 1.99 -3.89 -11.39
CA THR A 96 1.34 -2.97 -10.45
C THR A 96 1.20 -1.55 -11.03
N ILE A 97 2.24 -1.00 -11.66
CA ILE A 97 2.20 0.32 -12.31
C ILE A 97 1.15 0.34 -13.44
N GLU A 98 1.15 -0.69 -14.29
CA GLU A 98 0.21 -0.80 -15.41
C GLU A 98 -1.24 -0.96 -14.91
N HIS A 99 -1.45 -1.80 -13.91
CA HIS A 99 -2.77 -2.04 -13.32
C HIS A 99 -3.33 -0.76 -12.69
N ILE A 100 -2.58 -0.10 -11.82
CA ILE A 100 -3.06 1.08 -11.07
C ILE A 100 -3.41 2.25 -12.00
N ARG A 101 -2.77 2.36 -13.17
CA ARG A 101 -3.05 3.40 -14.16
C ARG A 101 -4.51 3.38 -14.64
N THR A 102 -5.08 2.20 -14.79
CA THR A 102 -6.41 1.99 -15.38
C THR A 102 -7.42 1.37 -14.41
N ALA A 103 -7.01 1.08 -13.19
CA ALA A 103 -7.86 0.50 -12.16
C ALA A 103 -9.03 1.45 -11.78
N PRO A 104 -10.14 0.92 -11.25
CA PRO A 104 -11.19 1.75 -10.67
C PRO A 104 -10.64 2.73 -9.63
N ARG A 105 -11.24 3.92 -9.52
CA ARG A 105 -10.78 4.96 -8.61
C ARG A 105 -10.64 4.50 -7.16
N GLU A 106 -11.52 3.63 -6.70
CA GLU A 106 -11.46 3.05 -5.35
C GLU A 106 -10.19 2.21 -5.12
N VAL A 107 -9.76 1.43 -6.12
CA VAL A 107 -8.51 0.67 -6.10
C VAL A 107 -7.31 1.64 -6.16
N GLN A 108 -7.38 2.65 -7.02
CA GLN A 108 -6.34 3.68 -7.07
C GLN A 108 -6.17 4.43 -5.74
N MET A 109 -7.27 4.71 -4.99
CA MET A 109 -7.19 5.33 -3.66
C MET A 109 -6.43 4.46 -2.67
N VAL A 110 -6.72 3.16 -2.64
CA VAL A 110 -6.04 2.20 -1.75
C VAL A 110 -4.57 2.08 -2.13
N GLY A 111 -4.27 1.91 -3.41
CA GLY A 111 -2.89 1.81 -3.89
C GLY A 111 -2.07 3.08 -3.62
N LEU A 112 -2.65 4.28 -3.81
CA LEU A 112 -2.00 5.54 -3.44
C LEU A 112 -1.70 5.60 -1.94
N ALA A 113 -2.66 5.25 -1.10
CA ALA A 113 -2.53 5.31 0.35
C ALA A 113 -1.47 4.33 0.87
N ASP A 114 -1.41 3.11 0.33
CA ASP A 114 -0.36 2.13 0.64
C ASP A 114 1.03 2.69 0.29
N LYS A 115 1.19 3.23 -0.92
CA LYS A 115 2.48 3.76 -1.35
C LYS A 115 2.87 5.03 -0.58
N LEU A 116 1.91 5.87 -0.21
CA LEU A 116 2.17 7.03 0.65
C LEU A 116 2.63 6.61 2.05
N SER A 117 1.97 5.65 2.68
CA SER A 117 2.39 5.10 3.99
C SER A 117 3.81 4.54 3.92
N ASN A 118 4.14 3.77 2.86
CA ASN A 118 5.49 3.27 2.63
C ASN A 118 6.51 4.40 2.43
N MET A 119 6.16 5.46 1.70
CA MET A 119 7.05 6.61 1.50
C MET A 119 7.26 7.43 2.80
N ARG A 120 6.25 7.51 3.67
CA ARG A 120 6.39 8.11 5.00
C ARG A 120 7.39 7.32 5.85
N ASP A 121 7.33 5.99 5.82
CA ASP A 121 8.30 5.13 6.50
C ASP A 121 9.72 5.35 5.97
N ILE A 122 9.93 5.36 4.65
CA ILE A 122 11.22 5.64 4.03
C ILE A 122 11.72 7.02 4.46
N ASN A 123 10.90 8.06 4.34
CA ASN A 123 11.29 9.43 4.67
C ASN A 123 11.64 9.63 6.15
N ARG A 124 10.98 8.89 7.04
CA ARG A 124 11.28 8.91 8.48
C ARG A 124 12.57 8.19 8.80
N ASP A 125 12.80 7.03 8.19
CA ASP A 125 13.86 6.13 8.58
C ASP A 125 15.19 6.41 7.85
N TYR A 126 15.16 6.93 6.61
CA TYR A 126 16.35 7.20 5.82
C TYR A 126 17.34 8.17 6.49
N PRO A 127 16.93 9.26 7.15
CA PRO A 127 17.87 10.13 7.88
C PRO A 127 18.60 9.43 9.02
N VAL A 128 18.05 8.34 9.57
CA VAL A 128 18.63 7.58 10.68
C VAL A 128 19.48 6.41 10.18
N CYS A 129 18.99 5.67 9.19
CA CYS A 129 19.62 4.44 8.68
C CYS A 129 20.58 4.69 7.51
N GLY A 130 20.45 5.81 6.80
CA GLY A 130 21.20 6.07 5.57
C GLY A 130 21.00 4.98 4.53
N GLU A 131 22.01 4.66 3.76
CA GLU A 131 21.95 3.66 2.68
C GLU A 131 21.64 2.23 3.17
N GLU A 132 21.83 1.93 4.45
CA GLU A 132 21.46 0.63 5.02
C GLU A 132 19.94 0.39 5.01
N LEU A 133 19.13 1.43 4.89
CA LEU A 133 17.68 1.32 4.75
C LEU A 133 17.28 0.38 3.61
N TRP A 134 17.98 0.45 2.48
CA TRP A 134 17.66 -0.32 1.28
C TRP A 134 17.82 -1.82 1.46
N ASN A 135 18.62 -2.27 2.45
CA ASN A 135 18.75 -3.68 2.80
C ASN A 135 17.46 -4.30 3.37
N ARG A 136 16.49 -3.50 3.81
CA ARG A 136 15.15 -3.97 4.24
C ARG A 136 14.30 -4.45 3.09
N PHE A 137 14.57 -3.96 1.87
CA PHE A 137 13.82 -4.30 0.68
C PHE A 137 14.39 -5.55 0.01
N ARG A 138 13.52 -6.32 -0.66
CA ARG A 138 13.98 -7.46 -1.47
C ARG A 138 14.84 -6.97 -2.64
N MET A 139 14.43 -5.88 -3.30
CA MET A 139 15.26 -5.11 -4.23
C MET A 139 16.08 -4.11 -3.41
N LYS A 140 17.41 -4.27 -3.38
CA LYS A 140 18.31 -3.46 -2.55
C LYS A 140 18.85 -2.23 -3.28
N ASP A 141 18.57 -2.10 -4.57
CA ASP A 141 19.01 -0.99 -5.41
C ASP A 141 18.05 0.20 -5.27
N LYS A 142 18.55 1.30 -4.73
CA LYS A 142 17.79 2.54 -4.51
C LYS A 142 17.19 3.11 -5.79
N GLU A 143 17.95 3.08 -6.89
CA GLU A 143 17.49 3.64 -8.19
C GLU A 143 16.32 2.83 -8.74
N ILE A 144 16.38 1.50 -8.63
CA ILE A 144 15.32 0.61 -9.06
C ILE A 144 14.08 0.76 -8.16
N ILE A 145 14.26 0.90 -6.84
CA ILE A 145 13.16 1.20 -5.91
C ILE A 145 12.53 2.55 -6.29
N GLY A 146 13.35 3.57 -6.53
CA GLY A 146 12.89 4.89 -6.96
C GLY A 146 12.12 4.87 -8.27
N TRP A 147 12.56 4.09 -9.26
CA TRP A 147 11.83 3.87 -10.50
C TRP A 147 10.39 3.39 -10.24
N TYR A 148 10.21 2.46 -9.34
CA TYR A 148 8.89 1.96 -9.00
C TYR A 148 7.97 3.04 -8.40
N TYR A 149 8.44 3.77 -7.38
CA TYR A 149 7.65 4.83 -6.76
C TYR A 149 7.36 5.99 -7.72
N LYS A 150 8.30 6.36 -8.59
CA LYS A 150 8.08 7.34 -9.67
C LYS A 150 7.06 6.85 -10.70
N GLY A 151 7.09 5.57 -11.06
CA GLY A 151 6.12 4.97 -11.96
C GLY A 151 4.69 5.00 -11.41
N ILE A 152 4.49 4.78 -10.11
CA ILE A 152 3.20 4.94 -9.43
C ILE A 152 2.75 6.41 -9.46
N MET A 153 3.67 7.35 -9.18
CA MET A 153 3.39 8.79 -9.23
C MET A 153 2.86 9.21 -10.62
N GLU A 154 3.53 8.78 -11.68
CA GLU A 154 3.10 9.06 -13.06
C GLU A 154 1.75 8.39 -13.38
N ALA A 155 1.56 7.14 -12.96
CA ALA A 155 0.34 6.39 -13.23
C ALA A 155 -0.92 7.02 -12.61
N LEU A 156 -0.78 7.69 -11.47
CA LEU A 156 -1.88 8.30 -10.71
C LEU A 156 -2.08 9.80 -11.01
N SER A 157 -1.21 10.43 -11.80
CA SER A 157 -1.20 11.88 -11.99
C SER A 157 -2.51 12.44 -12.52
N GLU A 158 -3.11 11.80 -13.54
CA GLU A 158 -4.40 12.26 -14.10
C GLU A 158 -5.56 12.18 -13.11
N SER A 159 -5.57 11.14 -12.27
CA SER A 159 -6.67 10.84 -11.35
C SER A 159 -6.60 11.64 -10.05
N PHE A 160 -5.39 12.01 -9.58
CA PHE A 160 -5.19 12.50 -8.22
C PHE A 160 -4.46 13.85 -8.12
N GLN A 161 -4.13 14.51 -9.23
CA GLN A 161 -3.56 15.86 -9.19
C GLN A 161 -4.46 16.80 -8.37
N GLY A 162 -3.88 17.51 -7.40
CA GLY A 162 -4.59 18.42 -6.49
C GLY A 162 -5.24 17.73 -5.28
N VAL A 163 -5.08 16.42 -5.12
CA VAL A 163 -5.48 15.69 -3.91
C VAL A 163 -4.33 15.70 -2.91
N ASP A 164 -4.57 16.13 -1.67
CA ASP A 164 -3.51 16.34 -0.66
C ASP A 164 -2.62 15.10 -0.45
N ALA A 165 -3.21 13.91 -0.39
CA ALA A 165 -2.47 12.66 -0.25
C ALA A 165 -1.51 12.42 -1.43
N TYR A 166 -1.93 12.73 -2.66
CA TYR A 166 -1.09 12.59 -3.84
C TYR A 166 0.03 13.64 -3.88
N GLU A 167 -0.28 14.88 -3.53
CA GLU A 167 0.72 15.96 -3.45
C GLU A 167 1.79 15.66 -2.37
N GLU A 168 1.38 15.09 -1.23
CA GLU A 168 2.33 14.60 -0.23
C GLU A 168 3.20 13.48 -0.78
N TYR A 169 2.58 12.51 -1.46
CA TYR A 169 3.30 11.39 -2.10
C TYR A 169 4.37 11.88 -3.06
N CYS A 170 4.01 12.80 -3.98
CA CYS A 170 4.95 13.38 -4.94
C CYS A 170 6.14 14.05 -4.26
N ARG A 171 5.89 14.87 -3.24
CA ARG A 171 6.96 15.55 -2.48
C ARG A 171 7.90 14.55 -1.82
N LEU A 172 7.38 13.46 -1.24
CA LEU A 172 8.20 12.43 -0.59
C LEU A 172 9.01 11.63 -1.60
N VAL A 173 8.45 11.28 -2.76
CA VAL A 173 9.16 10.60 -3.84
C VAL A 173 10.30 11.47 -4.37
N GLU A 174 10.04 12.72 -4.70
CA GLU A 174 11.07 13.66 -5.18
C GLU A 174 12.18 13.89 -4.14
N LYS A 175 11.80 14.03 -2.86
CA LYS A 175 12.77 14.24 -1.78
C LYS A 175 13.72 13.06 -1.59
N ASN A 176 13.24 11.82 -1.70
CA ASN A 176 14.03 10.62 -1.39
C ASN A 176 14.74 10.02 -2.62
N PHE A 177 14.18 10.22 -3.82
CA PHE A 177 14.69 9.63 -5.06
C PHE A 177 15.09 10.64 -6.13
N GLY A 178 14.89 11.94 -5.88
CA GLY A 178 15.14 13.00 -6.86
C GLY A 178 14.03 13.14 -7.89
N LYS A 179 14.11 14.18 -8.71
CA LYS A 179 13.17 14.45 -9.81
C LYS A 179 13.37 13.50 -10.97
#